data_bcd8a97d7781b96b3e6651442859f9b8
#
_entry.id   bcd8a97d7781b96b3e6651442859f9b8
#
_cell.length_a   1.000
_cell.length_b   1.000
_cell.length_c   1.000
_cell.angle_alpha   90.00
_cell.angle_beta   90.00
_cell.angle_gamma   90.00
#
_symmetry.space_group_name_H-M   'P 1'
#
loop_
_entity.id
_entity.type
_entity.pdbx_description
1 polymer ?
#
loop_
_entity_poly.entity_id
_entity_poly.type
_entity_poly.pdbx_seq_one_letter_code
_entity_poly.pdbx_strand_id
1 'polypeptide(L)'
;LRFVACGRPLPGHQIRVVDATGREVGERVEGRLEFKGPSATAGYFRNPEQNRRMFRDDWLDSGDYAYLAAGDVYLTGRAKDIVIRAGRNIYPHELEEAVGNIPGVRKGCIAVFGSPNPLSGTERLVVMAETRETDAHKREALHSRINALTLDILGTPADDIVLAPLHSVLKTSSGKIRRAACRELYERGAAPERAVWWQVLRLAWAGLLPQLRRGSRVAADVLYAAYVWALFWLMAPATWLAAVLLPRPAWSWAASRTSARLFARLTGTPLVVHGLEKLPAGTPCVLAANHASYLDGIVLAAALPGGISRQFSFVAKRELLDSFISRTYLQHIGTEFVERFDLQQGVADVQQVATSLQAGRCPIFFPEGTFDRMPGLLPFRMGAFVVAAKADVPVVPVAIRGTRSILRADHWFPRRGSITVTIGAPIMPDGKDWAAAIRLRNAARAEILRLCGEPDLAPAESPVQSR
;
A
#
# COMPACT_ATOMS: atom_id res chain seq x y z
N LEU A 1 -31.41 -6.45 25.94
CA LEU A 1 -30.18 -6.10 25.15
C LEU A 1 -30.53 -5.98 23.67
N ARG A 2 -30.08 -4.92 23.01
CA ARG A 2 -30.20 -4.76 21.55
C ARG A 2 -28.84 -4.78 20.96
N PHE A 3 -28.49 -5.82 20.17
CA PHE A 3 -27.27 -5.89 19.41
C PHE A 3 -27.56 -5.47 17.96
N VAL A 4 -26.63 -4.76 17.36
CA VAL A 4 -26.72 -4.32 15.97
C VAL A 4 -26.16 -5.42 15.07
N ALA A 5 -26.93 -5.77 14.00
CA ALA A 5 -26.41 -6.69 13.00
C ALA A 5 -25.26 -6.04 12.23
N CYS A 6 -24.15 -6.76 12.14
CA CYS A 6 -22.98 -6.34 11.37
C CYS A 6 -23.03 -6.84 9.92
N GLY A 7 -24.09 -7.58 9.54
CA GLY A 7 -24.26 -8.15 8.21
C GLY A 7 -23.61 -9.51 8.03
N ARG A 8 -23.40 -9.90 6.77
CA ARG A 8 -22.88 -11.20 6.34
C ARG A 8 -21.45 -11.12 5.84
N PRO A 9 -20.69 -12.22 5.86
CA PRO A 9 -19.34 -12.22 5.30
C PRO A 9 -19.38 -11.93 3.80
N LEU A 10 -18.34 -11.24 3.31
CA LEU A 10 -18.16 -10.99 1.89
C LEU A 10 -17.92 -12.29 1.12
N PRO A 11 -18.17 -12.35 -0.19
CA PRO A 11 -17.85 -13.50 -1.02
C PRO A 11 -16.38 -13.91 -0.87
N GLY A 12 -16.13 -15.21 -0.73
CA GLY A 12 -14.79 -15.75 -0.50
C GLY A 12 -14.28 -15.65 0.94
N HIS A 13 -15.03 -15.00 1.86
CA HIS A 13 -14.73 -14.95 3.29
C HIS A 13 -15.64 -15.90 4.05
N GLN A 14 -15.10 -16.50 5.10
CA GLN A 14 -15.82 -17.39 6.02
C GLN A 14 -15.68 -16.85 7.44
N ILE A 15 -16.73 -17.02 8.21
CA ILE A 15 -16.79 -16.72 9.64
C ILE A 15 -17.31 -17.93 10.38
N ARG A 16 -16.86 -18.09 11.60
CA ARG A 16 -17.43 -19.04 12.56
C ARG A 16 -17.42 -18.46 13.97
N VAL A 17 -18.30 -18.95 14.79
CA VAL A 17 -18.33 -18.65 16.22
C VAL A 17 -18.00 -19.93 16.97
N VAL A 18 -17.00 -19.88 17.86
CA VAL A 18 -16.49 -21.05 18.56
C VAL A 18 -16.58 -20.90 20.08
N ASP A 19 -16.77 -22.01 20.78
CA ASP A 19 -16.71 -22.08 22.24
C ASP A 19 -15.26 -22.03 22.78
N ALA A 20 -15.11 -22.11 24.10
CA ALA A 20 -13.80 -22.11 24.75
C ALA A 20 -12.93 -23.30 24.35
N THR A 21 -13.50 -24.38 23.83
CA THR A 21 -12.79 -25.58 23.35
C THR A 21 -12.40 -25.48 21.86
N GLY A 22 -12.83 -24.42 21.16
CA GLY A 22 -12.60 -24.21 19.74
C GLY A 22 -13.60 -24.92 18.83
N ARG A 23 -14.71 -25.48 19.38
CA ARG A 23 -15.78 -26.09 18.57
C ARG A 23 -16.76 -25.02 18.12
N GLU A 24 -17.19 -25.11 16.87
CA GLU A 24 -18.21 -24.23 16.32
C GLU A 24 -19.55 -24.41 17.04
N VAL A 25 -20.16 -23.29 17.42
CA VAL A 25 -21.44 -23.27 18.11
C VAL A 25 -22.60 -22.99 17.13
N GLY A 26 -23.82 -23.36 17.53
CA GLY A 26 -25.02 -23.15 16.74
C GLY A 26 -25.48 -21.68 16.72
N GLU A 27 -26.55 -21.41 15.95
CA GLU A 27 -27.17 -20.08 15.91
C GLU A 27 -27.63 -19.62 17.31
N ARG A 28 -27.51 -18.32 17.54
CA ARG A 28 -27.90 -17.63 18.79
C ARG A 28 -27.14 -18.09 20.04
N VAL A 29 -26.02 -18.82 19.84
CA VAL A 29 -25.09 -19.16 20.91
C VAL A 29 -23.87 -18.25 20.77
N GLU A 30 -23.55 -17.56 21.87
CA GLU A 30 -22.39 -16.69 21.92
C GLU A 30 -21.07 -17.49 22.01
N GLY A 31 -20.07 -17.02 21.28
CA GLY A 31 -18.73 -17.55 21.31
C GLY A 31 -17.69 -16.57 20.73
N ARG A 32 -16.48 -17.01 20.60
CA ARG A 32 -15.41 -16.20 19.97
C ARG A 32 -15.58 -16.19 18.47
N LEU A 33 -15.51 -15.02 17.89
CA LEU A 33 -15.61 -14.82 16.45
C LEU A 33 -14.26 -15.07 15.78
N GLU A 34 -14.24 -16.03 14.88
CA GLU A 34 -13.09 -16.32 14.03
C GLU A 34 -13.46 -16.14 12.55
N PHE A 35 -12.49 -15.72 11.74
CA PHE A 35 -12.72 -15.47 10.32
C PHE A 35 -11.51 -15.92 9.49
N LYS A 36 -11.75 -16.20 8.20
CA LYS A 36 -10.72 -16.40 7.18
C LYS A 36 -11.18 -15.89 5.82
N GLY A 37 -10.24 -15.52 4.95
CA GLY A 37 -10.56 -15.03 3.61
C GLY A 37 -9.37 -14.38 2.93
N PRO A 38 -9.50 -14.04 1.65
CA PRO A 38 -8.39 -13.51 0.84
C PRO A 38 -7.87 -12.15 1.31
N SER A 39 -8.68 -11.35 2.03
CA SER A 39 -8.25 -10.08 2.62
C SER A 39 -7.75 -10.19 4.06
N ALA A 40 -7.71 -11.41 4.62
CA ALA A 40 -7.20 -11.64 5.96
C ALA A 40 -5.71 -11.34 6.03
N THR A 41 -5.27 -10.74 7.15
CA THR A 41 -3.85 -10.42 7.35
C THR A 41 -3.01 -11.69 7.49
N ALA A 42 -1.75 -11.63 7.02
CA ALA A 42 -0.76 -12.67 7.28
C ALA A 42 -0.17 -12.60 8.71
N GLY A 43 -0.58 -11.62 9.52
CA GLY A 43 -0.17 -11.46 10.91
C GLY A 43 0.50 -10.12 11.21
N TYR A 44 0.94 -9.96 12.45
CA TYR A 44 1.69 -8.81 12.92
C TYR A 44 3.16 -8.90 12.49
N PHE A 45 3.69 -7.82 11.94
CA PHE A 45 5.08 -7.76 11.51
C PHE A 45 6.05 -7.96 12.69
N ARG A 46 6.95 -8.96 12.57
CA ARG A 46 7.98 -9.31 13.56
C ARG A 46 7.44 -9.58 14.98
N ASN A 47 6.20 -10.06 15.12
CA ASN A 47 5.62 -10.41 16.40
C ASN A 47 5.08 -11.86 16.40
N PRO A 48 5.96 -12.87 16.50
CA PRO A 48 5.56 -14.28 16.41
C PRO A 48 4.70 -14.74 17.59
N GLU A 49 4.85 -14.13 18.76
CA GLU A 49 4.05 -14.48 19.93
C GLU A 49 2.59 -14.07 19.74
N GLN A 50 2.36 -12.82 19.29
CA GLN A 50 1.02 -12.34 19.03
C GLN A 50 0.37 -13.12 17.87
N ASN A 51 1.15 -13.49 16.86
CA ASN A 51 0.66 -14.27 15.73
C ASN A 51 0.20 -15.66 16.19
N ARG A 52 0.97 -16.36 17.03
CA ARG A 52 0.54 -17.66 17.58
C ARG A 52 -0.77 -17.58 18.38
N ARG A 53 -1.04 -16.46 19.03
CA ARG A 53 -2.30 -16.24 19.78
C ARG A 53 -3.46 -15.94 18.85
N MET A 54 -3.19 -15.30 17.71
CA MET A 54 -4.20 -14.84 16.77
C MET A 54 -4.64 -15.93 15.79
N PHE A 55 -3.71 -16.79 15.36
CA PHE A 55 -4.02 -17.87 14.42
C PHE A 55 -4.36 -19.17 15.16
N ARG A 56 -5.44 -19.82 14.76
CA ARG A 56 -5.84 -21.18 15.10
C ARG A 56 -6.06 -21.93 13.81
N ASP A 57 -5.09 -22.74 13.41
CA ASP A 57 -5.01 -23.31 12.08
C ASP A 57 -5.07 -22.19 11.01
N ASP A 58 -5.99 -22.26 10.05
CA ASP A 58 -6.22 -21.22 9.02
C ASP A 58 -7.19 -20.10 9.46
N TRP A 59 -7.65 -20.10 10.71
CA TRP A 59 -8.62 -19.14 11.22
C TRP A 59 -7.96 -18.06 12.06
N LEU A 60 -8.40 -16.82 11.83
CA LEU A 60 -8.00 -15.68 12.65
C LEU A 60 -9.03 -15.43 13.75
N ASP A 61 -8.56 -15.37 14.98
CA ASP A 61 -9.35 -14.89 16.10
C ASP A 61 -9.48 -13.36 16.04
N SER A 62 -10.70 -12.84 15.90
CA SER A 62 -10.97 -11.40 15.89
C SER A 62 -10.69 -10.73 17.24
N GLY A 63 -10.67 -11.49 18.31
CA GLY A 63 -10.67 -11.00 19.68
C GLY A 63 -12.01 -10.47 20.17
N ASP A 64 -13.09 -10.72 19.42
CA ASP A 64 -14.45 -10.32 19.77
C ASP A 64 -15.32 -11.54 20.04
N TYR A 65 -16.33 -11.36 20.90
CA TYR A 65 -17.43 -12.30 21.07
C TYR A 65 -18.59 -11.92 20.16
N ALA A 66 -19.25 -12.94 19.62
CA ALA A 66 -20.38 -12.76 18.72
C ALA A 66 -21.34 -13.94 18.78
N TYR A 67 -22.52 -13.80 18.19
CA TYR A 67 -23.36 -14.90 17.79
C TYR A 67 -23.86 -14.70 16.37
N LEU A 68 -24.28 -15.78 15.73
CA LEU A 68 -24.90 -15.77 14.41
C LEU A 68 -26.41 -15.91 14.56
N ALA A 69 -27.18 -15.15 13.76
CA ALA A 69 -28.61 -15.36 13.64
C ALA A 69 -29.07 -15.05 12.22
N ALA A 70 -29.74 -15.98 11.57
CA ALA A 70 -30.22 -15.88 10.18
C ALA A 70 -29.11 -15.51 9.18
N GLY A 71 -27.86 -15.93 9.45
CA GLY A 71 -26.67 -15.65 8.65
C GLY A 71 -26.01 -14.30 8.90
N ASP A 72 -26.57 -13.45 9.75
CA ASP A 72 -25.98 -12.18 10.16
C ASP A 72 -25.15 -12.33 11.45
N VAL A 73 -24.07 -11.55 11.55
CA VAL A 73 -23.18 -11.49 12.72
C VAL A 73 -23.64 -10.42 13.68
N TYR A 74 -23.68 -10.74 14.96
CA TYR A 74 -23.98 -9.81 16.05
C TYR A 74 -22.82 -9.82 17.03
N LEU A 75 -22.08 -8.71 17.10
CA LEU A 75 -21.00 -8.55 18.08
C LEU A 75 -21.57 -8.24 19.45
N THR A 76 -21.11 -8.97 20.48
CA THR A 76 -21.54 -8.80 21.86
C THR A 76 -20.53 -8.07 22.72
N GLY A 77 -19.23 -8.24 22.45
CA GLY A 77 -18.16 -7.54 23.17
C GLY A 77 -16.77 -7.98 22.76
N ARG A 78 -15.76 -7.34 23.36
CA ARG A 78 -14.36 -7.76 23.18
C ARG A 78 -13.95 -8.75 24.24
N ALA A 79 -13.28 -9.83 23.85
CA ALA A 79 -12.86 -10.90 24.75
C ALA A 79 -12.04 -10.39 25.96
N LYS A 80 -11.15 -9.40 25.74
CA LYS A 80 -10.34 -8.80 26.81
C LYS A 80 -11.02 -7.70 27.64
N ASP A 81 -12.21 -7.28 27.25
CA ASP A 81 -12.99 -6.26 27.97
C ASP A 81 -14.10 -6.88 28.83
N ILE A 82 -14.48 -8.14 28.57
CA ILE A 82 -15.50 -8.85 29.33
C ILE A 82 -14.95 -9.23 30.70
N VAL A 83 -15.71 -8.98 31.74
CA VAL A 83 -15.37 -9.39 33.11
C VAL A 83 -15.98 -10.77 33.37
N ILE A 84 -15.15 -11.75 33.73
CA ILE A 84 -15.62 -13.10 34.02
C ILE A 84 -15.76 -13.25 35.54
N ARG A 85 -17.00 -13.33 36.02
CA ARG A 85 -17.29 -13.47 37.46
C ARG A 85 -18.21 -14.66 37.70
N ALA A 86 -17.78 -15.58 38.55
CA ALA A 86 -18.52 -16.81 38.88
C ALA A 86 -19.04 -17.59 37.65
N GLY A 87 -18.23 -17.65 36.56
CA GLY A 87 -18.58 -18.33 35.32
C GLY A 87 -19.56 -17.57 34.40
N ARG A 88 -19.89 -16.31 34.74
CA ARG A 88 -20.76 -15.45 33.93
C ARG A 88 -19.95 -14.36 33.23
N ASN A 89 -20.27 -14.10 31.97
CA ASN A 89 -19.75 -12.98 31.22
C ASN A 89 -20.51 -11.70 31.56
N ILE A 90 -19.80 -10.67 32.05
CA ILE A 90 -20.34 -9.35 32.32
C ILE A 90 -19.83 -8.41 31.23
N TYR A 91 -20.75 -7.71 30.56
CA TYR A 91 -20.45 -6.74 29.49
C TYR A 91 -20.35 -5.33 30.08
N PRO A 92 -19.14 -4.76 30.19
CA PRO A 92 -18.92 -3.49 30.85
C PRO A 92 -19.77 -2.35 30.30
N HIS A 93 -19.98 -2.29 29.00
CA HIS A 93 -20.66 -1.19 28.34
C HIS A 93 -22.13 -1.02 28.77
N GLU A 94 -22.82 -2.10 29.10
CA GLU A 94 -24.19 -2.09 29.57
C GLU A 94 -24.31 -1.40 30.92
N LEU A 95 -23.44 -1.77 31.87
CA LEU A 95 -23.39 -1.16 33.17
C LEU A 95 -22.87 0.28 33.09
N GLU A 96 -21.88 0.57 32.24
CA GLU A 96 -21.35 1.92 32.00
C GLU A 96 -22.44 2.87 31.50
N GLU A 97 -23.30 2.41 30.57
CA GLU A 97 -24.42 3.19 30.06
C GLU A 97 -25.46 3.45 31.13
N ALA A 98 -25.86 2.41 31.87
CA ALA A 98 -26.87 2.51 32.91
C ALA A 98 -26.40 3.42 34.06
N VAL A 99 -25.18 3.26 34.54
CA VAL A 99 -24.58 4.12 35.59
C VAL A 99 -24.45 5.57 35.10
N GLY A 100 -24.15 5.77 33.80
CA GLY A 100 -24.04 7.09 33.19
C GLY A 100 -25.32 7.90 33.19
N ASN A 101 -26.48 7.26 33.38
CA ASN A 101 -27.76 7.93 33.46
C ASN A 101 -28.16 8.31 34.91
N ILE A 102 -27.35 7.96 35.91
CA ILE A 102 -27.58 8.37 37.32
C ILE A 102 -27.24 9.85 37.46
N PRO A 103 -28.17 10.70 37.97
CA PRO A 103 -27.90 12.10 38.27
C PRO A 103 -26.74 12.25 39.26
N GLY A 104 -25.77 13.11 38.93
CA GLY A 104 -24.53 13.30 39.69
C GLY A 104 -23.31 12.54 39.17
N VAL A 105 -23.50 11.56 38.27
CA VAL A 105 -22.45 10.89 37.57
C VAL A 105 -22.21 11.58 36.21
N ARG A 106 -20.95 11.70 35.81
CA ARG A 106 -20.59 12.29 34.52
C ARG A 106 -20.83 11.28 33.40
N LYS A 107 -21.84 11.53 32.57
CA LYS A 107 -22.22 10.65 31.45
C LYS A 107 -21.03 10.34 30.52
N GLY A 108 -20.87 9.06 30.20
CA GLY A 108 -19.81 8.58 29.33
C GLY A 108 -18.39 8.56 29.97
N CYS A 109 -18.28 8.87 31.26
CA CYS A 109 -17.02 8.84 32.02
C CYS A 109 -17.11 7.81 33.15
N ILE A 110 -17.50 6.61 32.79
CA ILE A 110 -17.59 5.44 33.68
C ILE A 110 -16.75 4.33 33.05
N ALA A 111 -15.92 3.66 33.84
CA ALA A 111 -15.16 2.49 33.41
C ALA A 111 -15.53 1.30 34.31
N VAL A 112 -16.01 0.24 33.71
CA VAL A 112 -16.29 -1.03 34.40
C VAL A 112 -15.25 -2.04 33.93
N PHE A 113 -14.57 -2.68 34.88
CA PHE A 113 -13.52 -3.63 34.57
C PHE A 113 -13.35 -4.68 35.67
N GLY A 114 -12.76 -5.82 35.29
CA GLY A 114 -12.32 -6.84 36.24
C GLY A 114 -10.94 -6.51 36.78
N SER A 115 -10.75 -6.66 38.09
CA SER A 115 -9.44 -6.61 38.73
C SER A 115 -9.14 -7.94 39.41
N PRO A 116 -7.92 -8.54 39.27
CA PRO A 116 -7.61 -9.83 39.89
C PRO A 116 -7.80 -9.78 41.42
N ASN A 117 -8.46 -10.78 41.96
CA ASN A 117 -8.52 -10.96 43.40
C ASN A 117 -7.46 -12.01 43.81
N PRO A 118 -6.39 -11.60 44.52
CA PRO A 118 -5.30 -12.51 44.91
C PRO A 118 -5.74 -13.64 45.82
N LEU A 119 -6.88 -13.47 46.56
CA LEU A 119 -7.36 -14.43 47.52
C LEU A 119 -8.27 -15.51 46.93
N SER A 120 -9.07 -15.15 45.93
CA SER A 120 -10.08 -16.06 45.36
C SER A 120 -9.73 -16.61 43.97
N GLY A 121 -8.71 -16.05 43.30
CA GLY A 121 -8.37 -16.40 41.93
C GLY A 121 -9.42 -15.99 40.87
N THR A 122 -10.45 -15.23 41.29
CA THR A 122 -11.50 -14.69 40.42
C THR A 122 -11.31 -13.19 40.19
N GLU A 123 -12.00 -12.63 39.21
CA GLU A 123 -12.00 -11.18 38.99
C GLU A 123 -13.00 -10.48 39.93
N ARG A 124 -12.58 -9.36 40.54
CA ARG A 124 -13.45 -8.40 41.24
C ARG A 124 -14.06 -7.46 40.23
N LEU A 125 -15.35 -7.23 40.31
CA LEU A 125 -16.04 -6.25 39.48
C LEU A 125 -15.86 -4.85 40.10
N VAL A 126 -15.14 -3.99 39.39
CA VAL A 126 -14.89 -2.61 39.80
C VAL A 126 -15.67 -1.66 38.89
N VAL A 127 -16.39 -0.71 39.51
CA VAL A 127 -17.10 0.38 38.82
C VAL A 127 -16.44 1.70 39.18
N MET A 128 -15.71 2.30 38.24
CA MET A 128 -15.11 3.63 38.40
C MET A 128 -15.96 4.67 37.68
N ALA A 129 -16.51 5.64 38.42
CA ALA A 129 -17.38 6.67 37.88
C ALA A 129 -16.87 8.09 38.27
N GLU A 130 -16.80 8.97 37.24
CA GLU A 130 -16.47 10.40 37.52
C GLU A 130 -17.67 11.15 38.08
N THR A 131 -17.43 11.91 39.13
CA THR A 131 -18.42 12.82 39.72
C THR A 131 -17.80 14.17 40.12
N ARG A 132 -18.60 15.22 40.09
CA ARG A 132 -18.24 16.54 40.61
C ARG A 132 -18.62 16.68 42.09
N GLU A 133 -19.36 15.72 42.65
CA GLU A 133 -19.87 15.79 43.98
C GLU A 133 -18.74 15.62 44.99
N THR A 134 -18.60 16.58 45.87
CA THR A 134 -17.58 16.61 46.95
C THR A 134 -18.20 16.34 48.33
N ASP A 135 -19.50 16.52 48.48
CA ASP A 135 -20.24 16.27 49.69
C ASP A 135 -20.28 14.77 50.03
N ALA A 136 -19.87 14.42 51.26
CA ALA A 136 -19.74 13.02 51.69
C ALA A 136 -21.09 12.27 51.67
N HIS A 137 -22.19 12.90 52.09
CA HIS A 137 -23.50 12.28 52.11
C HIS A 137 -24.02 12.03 50.70
N LYS A 138 -23.82 12.95 49.77
CA LYS A 138 -24.21 12.79 48.36
C LYS A 138 -23.37 11.74 47.66
N ARG A 139 -22.09 11.65 47.99
CA ARG A 139 -21.21 10.58 47.48
C ARG A 139 -21.65 9.21 47.95
N GLU A 140 -22.01 9.07 49.23
CA GLU A 140 -22.53 7.80 49.78
C GLU A 140 -23.89 7.42 49.12
N ALA A 141 -24.75 8.39 48.89
CA ALA A 141 -25.99 8.19 48.16
C ALA A 141 -25.77 7.74 46.69
N LEU A 142 -24.76 8.34 46.02
CA LEU A 142 -24.35 7.90 44.68
C LEU A 142 -23.79 6.48 44.67
N HIS A 143 -22.92 6.16 45.62
CA HIS A 143 -22.34 4.81 45.81
C HIS A 143 -23.44 3.78 45.99
N SER A 144 -24.42 4.04 46.88
CA SER A 144 -25.53 3.14 47.12
C SER A 144 -26.43 2.98 45.91
N ARG A 145 -26.67 4.05 45.11
CA ARG A 145 -27.44 4.00 43.88
C ARG A 145 -26.77 3.21 42.76
N ILE A 146 -25.44 3.37 42.62
CA ILE A 146 -24.65 2.59 41.64
C ILE A 146 -24.68 1.11 42.01
N ASN A 147 -24.54 0.80 43.30
CA ASN A 147 -24.54 -0.57 43.78
C ASN A 147 -25.93 -1.23 43.58
N ALA A 148 -27.00 -0.53 43.92
CA ALA A 148 -28.37 -1.01 43.68
C ALA A 148 -28.65 -1.27 42.20
N LEU A 149 -28.22 -0.37 41.31
CA LEU A 149 -28.36 -0.54 39.87
C LEU A 149 -27.52 -1.72 39.34
N THR A 150 -26.32 -1.90 39.88
CA THR A 150 -25.46 -3.04 39.53
C THR A 150 -26.12 -4.37 39.93
N LEU A 151 -26.69 -4.42 41.13
CA LEU A 151 -27.44 -5.57 41.62
C LEU A 151 -28.68 -5.87 40.75
N ASP A 152 -29.39 -4.85 40.34
CA ASP A 152 -30.59 -4.99 39.49
C ASP A 152 -30.25 -5.54 38.10
N ILE A 153 -29.18 -5.05 37.48
CA ILE A 153 -28.77 -5.47 36.14
C ILE A 153 -28.07 -6.84 36.13
N LEU A 154 -27.14 -7.06 37.08
CA LEU A 154 -26.24 -8.24 37.07
C LEU A 154 -26.69 -9.35 38.04
N GLY A 155 -27.63 -9.05 38.93
CA GLY A 155 -28.04 -9.97 40.02
C GLY A 155 -27.00 -10.10 41.13
N THR A 156 -25.88 -9.33 41.06
CA THR A 156 -24.81 -9.30 42.08
C THR A 156 -24.29 -7.88 42.23
N PRO A 157 -23.93 -7.44 43.47
CA PRO A 157 -23.38 -6.12 43.70
C PRO A 157 -21.97 -5.98 43.08
N ALA A 158 -21.50 -4.73 42.86
CA ALA A 158 -20.12 -4.48 42.55
C ALA A 158 -19.22 -4.84 43.75
N ASP A 159 -18.02 -5.32 43.49
CA ASP A 159 -17.05 -5.60 44.58
C ASP A 159 -16.37 -4.30 45.06
N ASP A 160 -16.26 -3.32 44.17
CA ASP A 160 -15.76 -1.98 44.53
C ASP A 160 -16.38 -0.92 43.60
N ILE A 161 -16.68 0.25 44.21
CA ILE A 161 -17.22 1.42 43.50
C ILE A 161 -16.35 2.62 43.81
N VAL A 162 -15.63 3.09 42.82
CA VAL A 162 -14.72 4.23 42.92
C VAL A 162 -15.37 5.47 42.35
N LEU A 163 -15.79 6.39 43.22
CA LEU A 163 -16.23 7.72 42.81
C LEU A 163 -14.99 8.61 42.61
N ALA A 164 -14.58 8.77 41.40
CA ALA A 164 -13.35 9.43 41.01
C ALA A 164 -13.58 10.91 40.63
N PRO A 165 -12.58 11.80 40.84
CA PRO A 165 -12.64 13.16 40.35
C PRO A 165 -12.64 13.21 38.82
N LEU A 166 -12.91 14.40 38.26
CA LEU A 166 -12.95 14.61 36.82
C LEU A 166 -11.62 14.22 36.15
N HIS A 167 -11.71 13.66 34.95
CA HIS A 167 -10.59 13.21 34.11
C HIS A 167 -9.79 12.00 34.65
N SER A 168 -10.37 11.25 35.60
CA SER A 168 -9.81 9.99 36.09
C SER A 168 -10.08 8.81 35.16
N VAL A 169 -11.19 8.82 34.42
CA VAL A 169 -11.53 7.80 33.45
C VAL A 169 -10.80 8.10 32.13
N LEU A 170 -9.80 7.29 31.83
CA LEU A 170 -8.94 7.47 30.67
C LEU A 170 -9.68 7.09 29.38
N LYS A 171 -9.53 7.94 28.33
CA LYS A 171 -10.15 7.76 27.02
C LYS A 171 -9.15 7.83 25.89
N THR A 172 -9.52 7.26 24.76
CA THR A 172 -8.80 7.44 23.47
C THR A 172 -9.12 8.83 22.91
N SER A 173 -8.37 9.26 21.88
CA SER A 173 -8.68 10.47 21.09
C SER A 173 -10.06 10.45 20.45
N SER A 174 -10.64 9.26 20.20
CA SER A 174 -11.98 9.07 19.69
C SER A 174 -13.06 9.01 20.78
N GLY A 175 -12.71 9.23 22.06
CA GLY A 175 -13.66 9.23 23.19
C GLY A 175 -13.99 7.86 23.77
N LYS A 176 -13.41 6.77 23.27
CA LYS A 176 -13.64 5.41 23.80
C LYS A 176 -12.90 5.20 25.14
N ILE A 177 -13.54 4.55 26.10
CA ILE A 177 -12.96 4.24 27.42
C ILE A 177 -11.81 3.25 27.27
N ARG A 178 -10.68 3.55 27.91
CA ARG A 178 -9.50 2.69 28.00
C ARG A 178 -9.53 1.88 29.30
N ARG A 179 -10.38 0.82 29.35
CA ARG A 179 -10.63 0.03 30.57
C ARG A 179 -9.36 -0.56 31.16
N ALA A 180 -8.47 -1.10 30.32
CA ALA A 180 -7.19 -1.62 30.81
C ALA A 180 -6.34 -0.56 31.51
N ALA A 181 -6.30 0.67 31.00
CA ALA A 181 -5.54 1.75 31.63
C ALA A 181 -6.22 2.26 32.91
N CYS A 182 -7.55 2.26 32.97
CA CYS A 182 -8.30 2.57 34.18
C CYS A 182 -8.07 1.49 35.26
N ARG A 183 -8.02 0.20 34.88
CA ARG A 183 -7.67 -0.91 35.76
C ARG A 183 -6.27 -0.76 36.33
N GLU A 184 -5.26 -0.49 35.50
CA GLU A 184 -3.89 -0.25 35.96
C GLU A 184 -3.80 0.92 36.96
N LEU A 185 -4.55 1.99 36.72
CA LEU A 185 -4.61 3.15 37.63
C LEU A 185 -5.21 2.75 38.97
N TYR A 186 -6.29 1.99 38.97
CA TYR A 186 -6.93 1.46 40.18
C TYR A 186 -6.01 0.52 40.98
N GLU A 187 -5.38 -0.44 40.32
CA GLU A 187 -4.50 -1.44 40.94
C GLU A 187 -3.24 -0.83 41.55
N ARG A 188 -2.76 0.30 40.99
CA ARG A 188 -1.63 1.03 41.55
C ARG A 188 -1.99 1.87 42.79
N GLY A 189 -3.26 1.94 43.19
CA GLY A 189 -3.70 2.77 44.32
C GLY A 189 -3.44 4.26 44.16
N ALA A 190 -3.18 4.70 42.92
CA ALA A 190 -2.84 6.10 42.64
C ALA A 190 -4.12 6.93 42.61
N ALA A 191 -4.36 7.73 43.65
CA ALA A 191 -5.30 8.84 43.58
C ALA A 191 -4.80 9.84 42.49
N PRO A 192 -5.68 10.27 41.55
CA PRO A 192 -5.26 10.98 40.33
C PRO A 192 -4.77 12.42 40.51
N GLU A 193 -4.60 12.92 41.74
CA GLU A 193 -4.40 14.35 42.00
C GLU A 193 -3.05 14.96 41.54
N ARG A 194 -2.03 14.16 41.28
CA ARG A 194 -0.71 14.69 40.83
C ARG A 194 -0.22 14.22 39.45
N ALA A 195 -0.86 13.26 38.82
CA ALA A 195 -0.38 12.67 37.56
C ALA A 195 -0.90 13.35 36.29
N VAL A 196 -1.94 14.17 36.39
CA VAL A 196 -2.65 14.73 35.22
C VAL A 196 -1.77 15.67 34.41
N TRP A 197 -1.00 16.56 35.08
CA TRP A 197 -0.12 17.51 34.38
C TRP A 197 1.01 16.82 33.61
N TRP A 198 1.65 15.83 34.20
CA TRP A 198 2.70 15.05 33.55
C TRP A 198 2.16 14.14 32.48
N GLN A 199 0.95 13.60 32.65
CA GLN A 199 0.28 12.81 31.61
C GLN A 199 -0.18 13.69 30.44
N VAL A 200 -0.73 14.86 30.68
CA VAL A 200 -1.08 15.84 29.64
C VAL A 200 0.16 16.33 28.90
N LEU A 201 1.25 16.66 29.61
CA LEU A 201 2.53 16.98 28.98
C LEU A 201 3.08 15.80 28.17
N ARG A 202 3.04 14.60 28.70
CA ARG A 202 3.52 13.39 28.01
C ARG A 202 2.65 13.04 26.80
N LEU A 203 1.33 13.21 26.87
CA LEU A 203 0.41 13.07 25.75
C LEU A 203 0.58 14.21 24.73
N ALA A 204 0.78 15.43 25.16
CA ALA A 204 1.10 16.55 24.29
C ALA A 204 2.43 16.32 23.55
N TRP A 205 3.48 15.89 24.26
CA TRP A 205 4.77 15.53 23.65
C TRP A 205 4.65 14.30 22.75
N ALA A 206 3.90 13.26 23.17
CA ALA A 206 3.65 12.07 22.36
C ALA A 206 2.82 12.37 21.10
N GLY A 207 1.96 13.39 21.13
CA GLY A 207 1.23 13.89 19.98
C GLY A 207 2.02 14.85 19.09
N LEU A 208 2.87 15.70 19.71
CA LEU A 208 3.64 16.73 19.00
C LEU A 208 4.85 16.14 18.26
N LEU A 209 5.56 15.20 18.86
CA LEU A 209 6.73 14.55 18.28
C LEU A 209 6.44 13.84 16.92
N PRO A 210 5.36 13.05 16.77
CA PRO A 210 4.99 12.49 15.46
C PRO A 210 4.61 13.55 14.43
N GLN A 211 3.94 14.64 14.85
CA GLN A 211 3.58 15.76 13.97
C GLN A 211 4.81 16.55 13.52
N LEU A 212 5.74 16.85 14.41
CA LEU A 212 7.02 17.48 14.06
C LEU A 212 7.85 16.60 13.13
N ARG A 213 7.94 15.29 13.39
CA ARG A 213 8.60 14.32 12.51
C ARG A 213 7.90 14.21 11.16
N ARG A 214 6.58 14.29 11.13
CA ARG A 214 5.81 14.31 9.88
C ARG A 214 6.04 15.61 9.11
N GLY A 215 6.02 16.76 9.80
CA GLY A 215 6.32 18.06 9.22
C GLY A 215 7.73 18.15 8.66
N SER A 216 8.74 17.66 9.41
CA SER A 216 10.12 17.65 8.93
C SER A 216 10.35 16.73 7.73
N ARG A 217 9.66 15.58 7.65
CA ARG A 217 9.70 14.70 6.48
C ARG A 217 9.06 15.37 5.26
N VAL A 218 7.89 15.97 5.42
CA VAL A 218 7.23 16.70 4.33
C VAL A 218 8.09 17.87 3.84
N ALA A 219 8.69 18.62 4.75
CA ALA A 219 9.61 19.70 4.41
C ALA A 219 10.85 19.17 3.65
N ALA A 220 11.44 18.08 4.10
CA ALA A 220 12.58 17.44 3.44
C ALA A 220 12.20 16.92 2.04
N ASP A 221 11.00 16.37 1.85
CA ASP A 221 10.52 15.90 0.54
C ASP A 221 10.26 17.08 -0.39
N VAL A 222 9.69 18.18 0.09
CA VAL A 222 9.48 19.41 -0.69
C VAL A 222 10.81 20.03 -1.12
N LEU A 223 11.77 20.14 -0.19
CA LEU A 223 13.11 20.65 -0.50
C LEU A 223 13.83 19.75 -1.51
N TYR A 224 13.70 18.43 -1.38
CA TYR A 224 14.24 17.51 -2.36
C TYR A 224 13.61 17.68 -3.73
N ALA A 225 12.28 17.80 -3.80
CA ALA A 225 11.58 18.03 -5.06
C ALA A 225 11.99 19.35 -5.72
N ALA A 226 12.11 20.42 -4.94
CA ALA A 226 12.61 21.72 -5.42
C ALA A 226 14.04 21.62 -5.95
N TYR A 227 14.93 20.90 -5.22
CA TYR A 227 16.29 20.63 -5.66
C TYR A 227 16.34 19.88 -6.98
N VAL A 228 15.55 18.78 -7.11
CA VAL A 228 15.49 17.97 -8.34
C VAL A 228 15.02 18.81 -9.52
N TRP A 229 14.00 19.66 -9.34
CA TRP A 229 13.52 20.56 -10.40
C TRP A 229 14.52 21.64 -10.75
N ALA A 230 15.19 22.25 -9.77
CA ALA A 230 16.25 23.22 -10.03
C ALA A 230 17.39 22.61 -10.84
N LEU A 231 17.82 21.41 -10.47
CA LEU A 231 18.84 20.66 -11.18
C LEU A 231 18.41 20.29 -12.60
N PHE A 232 17.13 19.86 -12.77
CA PHE A 232 16.56 19.56 -14.08
C PHE A 232 16.57 20.79 -14.99
N TRP A 233 16.09 21.94 -14.51
CA TRP A 233 16.05 23.18 -15.30
C TRP A 233 17.44 23.76 -15.61
N LEU A 234 18.44 23.40 -14.83
CA LEU A 234 19.84 23.73 -15.12
C LEU A 234 20.41 22.79 -16.18
N MET A 235 20.17 21.49 -16.08
CA MET A 235 20.81 20.46 -16.91
C MET A 235 20.08 20.22 -18.24
N ALA A 236 18.75 20.25 -18.24
CA ALA A 236 17.97 19.92 -19.44
C ALA A 236 18.24 20.86 -20.62
N PRO A 237 18.28 22.21 -20.47
CA PRO A 237 18.64 23.10 -21.58
C PRO A 237 20.04 22.87 -22.11
N ALA A 238 21.02 22.65 -21.23
CA ALA A 238 22.39 22.36 -21.60
C ALA A 238 22.50 21.04 -22.38
N THR A 239 21.79 19.99 -21.92
CA THR A 239 21.72 18.70 -22.61
C THR A 239 21.03 18.82 -23.96
N TRP A 240 19.94 19.59 -24.03
CA TRP A 240 19.20 19.84 -25.26
C TRP A 240 20.11 20.55 -26.27
N LEU A 241 20.77 21.64 -25.87
CA LEU A 241 21.69 22.38 -26.72
C LEU A 241 22.85 21.50 -27.21
N ALA A 242 23.46 20.74 -26.32
CA ALA A 242 24.52 19.81 -26.71
C ALA A 242 24.01 18.76 -27.72
N ALA A 243 22.82 18.19 -27.51
CA ALA A 243 22.24 17.21 -28.44
C ALA A 243 21.97 17.81 -29.82
N VAL A 244 21.52 19.07 -29.89
CA VAL A 244 21.20 19.77 -31.16
C VAL A 244 22.43 20.21 -31.90
N LEU A 245 23.47 20.65 -31.19
CA LEU A 245 24.71 21.17 -31.84
C LEU A 245 25.63 20.04 -32.32
N LEU A 246 25.48 18.83 -31.78
CA LEU A 246 26.33 17.69 -32.17
C LEU A 246 25.90 17.13 -33.55
N PRO A 247 26.83 16.95 -34.50
CA PRO A 247 26.50 16.62 -35.88
C PRO A 247 26.08 15.16 -36.10
N ARG A 248 26.26 14.29 -35.11
CA ARG A 248 25.99 12.85 -35.22
C ARG A 248 25.04 12.37 -34.12
N PRO A 249 23.98 11.62 -34.45
CA PRO A 249 23.04 11.09 -33.44
C PRO A 249 23.72 10.28 -32.33
N ALA A 250 24.79 9.53 -32.64
CA ALA A 250 25.56 8.79 -31.65
C ALA A 250 26.20 9.69 -30.59
N TRP A 251 26.64 10.88 -30.95
CA TRP A 251 27.21 11.86 -30.02
C TRP A 251 26.13 12.53 -29.16
N SER A 252 25.00 12.86 -29.80
CA SER A 252 23.83 13.37 -29.09
C SER A 252 23.28 12.37 -28.07
N TRP A 253 23.27 11.08 -28.43
CA TRP A 253 22.97 10.00 -27.51
C TRP A 253 23.96 9.92 -26.35
N ALA A 254 25.27 9.98 -26.64
CA ALA A 254 26.31 9.93 -25.61
C ALA A 254 26.22 11.12 -24.64
N ALA A 255 25.94 12.33 -25.14
CA ALA A 255 25.73 13.52 -24.32
C ALA A 255 24.49 13.35 -23.42
N SER A 256 23.36 12.90 -23.97
CA SER A 256 22.13 12.62 -23.23
C SER A 256 22.34 11.56 -22.15
N ARG A 257 23.05 10.47 -22.46
CA ARG A 257 23.40 9.40 -21.52
C ARG A 257 24.26 9.93 -20.37
N THR A 258 25.30 10.71 -20.69
CA THR A 258 26.19 11.28 -19.68
C THR A 258 25.45 12.22 -18.76
N SER A 259 24.61 13.09 -19.31
CA SER A 259 23.76 14.00 -18.54
C SER A 259 22.77 13.25 -17.65
N ALA A 260 22.08 12.22 -18.17
CA ALA A 260 21.13 11.42 -17.40
C ALA A 260 21.83 10.68 -16.23
N ARG A 261 23.01 10.14 -16.43
CA ARG A 261 23.81 9.51 -15.37
C ARG A 261 24.28 10.51 -14.31
N LEU A 262 24.74 11.68 -14.75
CA LEU A 262 25.14 12.74 -13.84
C LEU A 262 23.93 13.23 -13.03
N PHE A 263 22.77 13.43 -13.67
CA PHE A 263 21.53 13.78 -12.99
C PHE A 263 21.14 12.74 -11.94
N ALA A 264 21.16 11.45 -12.28
CA ALA A 264 20.88 10.37 -11.35
C ALA A 264 21.84 10.37 -10.14
N ARG A 265 23.14 10.64 -10.36
CA ARG A 265 24.14 10.77 -9.29
C ARG A 265 23.87 11.97 -8.39
N LEU A 266 23.63 13.13 -8.98
CA LEU A 266 23.39 14.38 -8.22
C LEU A 266 22.10 14.33 -7.43
N THR A 267 21.04 13.70 -7.95
CA THR A 267 19.79 13.49 -7.22
C THR A 267 19.85 12.36 -6.18
N GLY A 268 20.97 11.64 -6.10
CA GLY A 268 21.10 10.49 -5.22
C GLY A 268 20.16 9.33 -5.59
N THR A 269 19.86 9.17 -6.88
CA THR A 269 19.00 8.11 -7.42
C THR A 269 19.90 6.97 -7.95
N PRO A 270 20.09 5.85 -7.22
CA PRO A 270 20.88 4.73 -7.71
C PRO A 270 20.23 4.11 -8.95
N LEU A 271 21.02 3.94 -10.01
CA LEU A 271 20.63 3.22 -11.22
C LEU A 271 21.46 1.93 -11.31
N VAL A 272 20.77 0.80 -11.15
CA VAL A 272 21.36 -0.53 -11.25
C VAL A 272 20.90 -1.18 -12.54
N VAL A 273 21.84 -1.73 -13.32
CA VAL A 273 21.54 -2.37 -14.61
C VAL A 273 22.04 -3.81 -14.57
N HIS A 274 21.15 -4.75 -14.83
CA HIS A 274 21.42 -6.18 -14.89
C HIS A 274 21.23 -6.71 -16.30
N GLY A 275 22.02 -7.70 -16.71
CA GLY A 275 21.83 -8.43 -17.95
C GLY A 275 22.33 -7.69 -19.20
N LEU A 276 23.21 -6.70 -19.08
CA LEU A 276 23.82 -6.02 -20.25
C LEU A 276 24.55 -6.98 -21.17
N GLU A 277 25.11 -8.04 -20.64
CA GLU A 277 25.79 -9.12 -21.36
C GLU A 277 24.85 -9.96 -22.25
N LYS A 278 23.54 -9.89 -22.02
CA LYS A 278 22.53 -10.58 -22.81
C LYS A 278 22.16 -9.84 -24.10
N LEU A 279 22.61 -8.61 -24.27
CA LEU A 279 22.39 -7.87 -25.51
C LEU A 279 23.15 -8.56 -26.66
N PRO A 280 22.50 -8.94 -27.78
CA PRO A 280 23.12 -9.65 -28.88
C PRO A 280 24.32 -8.84 -29.43
N ALA A 281 25.51 -9.41 -29.44
CA ALA A 281 26.71 -8.71 -29.92
C ALA A 281 26.66 -8.59 -31.46
N GLY A 282 26.74 -7.35 -31.98
CA GLY A 282 26.84 -7.10 -33.44
C GLY A 282 25.58 -7.37 -34.25
N THR A 283 24.50 -7.89 -33.67
CA THR A 283 23.26 -8.17 -34.35
C THR A 283 22.19 -7.13 -34.01
N PRO A 284 21.44 -6.59 -34.98
CA PRO A 284 20.29 -5.73 -34.72
C PRO A 284 19.26 -6.48 -33.89
N CYS A 285 18.58 -5.76 -32.99
CA CYS A 285 17.52 -6.32 -32.14
C CYS A 285 16.48 -5.26 -31.83
N VAL A 286 15.27 -5.69 -31.54
CA VAL A 286 14.20 -4.83 -31.04
C VAL A 286 14.18 -4.90 -29.52
N LEU A 287 14.27 -3.77 -28.83
CA LEU A 287 14.09 -3.72 -27.38
C LEU A 287 12.63 -3.43 -27.07
N ALA A 288 12.02 -4.25 -26.22
CA ALA A 288 10.68 -4.05 -25.69
C ALA A 288 10.75 -3.77 -24.20
N ALA A 289 10.34 -2.60 -23.74
CA ALA A 289 10.39 -2.20 -22.34
C ALA A 289 9.00 -1.87 -21.79
N ASN A 290 8.75 -2.18 -20.50
CA ASN A 290 7.55 -1.66 -19.82
C ASN A 290 7.63 -0.14 -19.67
N HIS A 291 6.45 0.49 -19.57
CA HIS A 291 6.33 1.94 -19.43
C HIS A 291 5.56 2.30 -18.16
N ALA A 292 6.22 2.92 -17.21
CA ALA A 292 5.69 3.19 -15.89
C ALA A 292 5.79 4.67 -15.47
N SER A 293 6.59 5.48 -16.20
CA SER A 293 6.87 6.87 -15.83
C SER A 293 7.41 7.67 -17.02
N TYR A 294 7.31 8.98 -16.94
CA TYR A 294 8.01 9.93 -17.84
C TYR A 294 9.54 9.76 -17.84
N LEU A 295 10.09 9.13 -16.79
CA LEU A 295 11.53 8.94 -16.64
C LEU A 295 12.07 7.76 -17.46
N ASP A 296 11.22 6.85 -17.94
CA ASP A 296 11.66 5.58 -18.52
C ASP A 296 12.57 5.75 -19.74
N GLY A 297 12.26 6.70 -20.62
CA GLY A 297 13.11 7.01 -21.76
C GLY A 297 14.50 7.51 -21.33
N ILE A 298 14.56 8.41 -20.35
CA ILE A 298 15.81 8.95 -19.80
C ILE A 298 16.62 7.85 -19.13
N VAL A 299 15.93 6.96 -18.38
CA VAL A 299 16.53 5.82 -17.69
C VAL A 299 17.14 4.82 -18.67
N LEU A 300 16.42 4.49 -19.75
CA LEU A 300 16.97 3.62 -20.80
C LEU A 300 18.16 4.26 -21.51
N ALA A 301 18.10 5.54 -21.81
CA ALA A 301 19.25 6.25 -22.36
C ALA A 301 20.47 6.21 -21.43
N ALA A 302 20.27 6.32 -20.10
CA ALA A 302 21.33 6.20 -19.12
C ALA A 302 21.84 4.75 -18.95
N ALA A 303 20.97 3.75 -19.04
CA ALA A 303 21.30 2.35 -18.82
C ALA A 303 22.03 1.70 -19.99
N LEU A 304 21.55 1.96 -21.22
CA LEU A 304 22.06 1.26 -22.41
C LEU A 304 23.45 1.76 -22.83
N PRO A 305 24.32 0.87 -23.32
CA PRO A 305 25.63 1.26 -23.82
C PRO A 305 25.47 2.06 -25.13
N GLY A 306 25.87 3.31 -25.16
CA GLY A 306 25.94 4.09 -26.39
C GLY A 306 27.32 4.00 -26.99
N GLY A 307 27.44 3.94 -28.35
CA GLY A 307 28.69 3.92 -29.05
C GLY A 307 28.50 3.87 -30.56
N ILE A 308 29.59 4.01 -31.32
CA ILE A 308 29.61 3.99 -32.79
C ILE A 308 29.21 2.59 -33.30
N SER A 309 29.44 1.54 -32.53
CA SER A 309 29.19 0.15 -32.90
C SER A 309 27.74 -0.30 -32.69
N ARG A 310 26.92 0.46 -31.94
CA ARG A 310 25.50 0.15 -31.72
C ARG A 310 24.71 1.44 -31.52
N GLN A 311 23.77 1.69 -32.42
CA GLN A 311 22.86 2.84 -32.35
C GLN A 311 21.52 2.38 -31.84
N PHE A 312 21.12 2.85 -30.66
CA PHE A 312 19.75 2.73 -30.17
C PHE A 312 18.92 3.90 -30.68
N SER A 313 17.66 3.64 -31.06
CA SER A 313 16.69 4.65 -31.43
C SER A 313 15.40 4.44 -30.63
N PHE A 314 14.81 5.51 -30.11
CA PHE A 314 13.48 5.40 -29.53
C PHE A 314 12.42 5.36 -30.64
N VAL A 315 11.37 4.59 -30.42
CA VAL A 315 10.15 4.67 -31.23
C VAL A 315 9.11 5.45 -30.43
N ALA A 316 8.75 6.60 -30.91
CA ALA A 316 7.91 7.56 -30.22
C ALA A 316 6.64 7.91 -31.02
N LYS A 317 5.63 8.41 -30.34
CA LYS A 317 4.38 8.85 -30.94
C LYS A 317 4.56 10.16 -31.71
N ARG A 318 3.84 10.28 -32.84
CA ARG A 318 3.96 11.42 -33.76
C ARG A 318 3.54 12.75 -33.09
N GLU A 319 2.63 12.74 -32.14
CA GLU A 319 2.17 13.93 -31.41
C GLU A 319 3.32 14.64 -30.64
N LEU A 320 4.44 13.97 -30.39
CA LEU A 320 5.63 14.62 -29.83
C LEU A 320 6.35 15.57 -30.80
N LEU A 321 5.98 15.52 -32.09
CA LEU A 321 6.47 16.45 -33.12
C LEU A 321 5.80 17.84 -33.04
N ASP A 322 4.66 17.95 -32.34
CA ASP A 322 3.92 19.24 -32.23
C ASP A 322 4.69 20.25 -31.37
N SER A 323 5.50 19.75 -30.41
CA SER A 323 6.38 20.62 -29.63
C SER A 323 7.74 20.82 -30.33
N PHE A 324 8.12 22.06 -30.58
CA PHE A 324 9.43 22.40 -31.16
C PHE A 324 10.60 21.81 -30.35
N ILE A 325 10.54 21.89 -29.03
CA ILE A 325 11.62 21.42 -28.16
C ILE A 325 11.74 19.90 -28.26
N SER A 326 10.63 19.17 -28.15
CA SER A 326 10.61 17.70 -28.22
C SER A 326 11.01 17.22 -29.62
N ARG A 327 10.43 17.81 -30.66
CA ARG A 327 10.73 17.47 -32.05
C ARG A 327 12.23 17.58 -32.34
N THR A 328 12.81 18.76 -32.07
CA THR A 328 14.21 19.02 -32.37
C THR A 328 15.13 18.07 -31.62
N TYR A 329 14.90 17.89 -30.31
CA TYR A 329 15.70 16.97 -29.51
C TYR A 329 15.62 15.52 -29.97
N LEU A 330 14.39 15.00 -30.14
CA LEU A 330 14.14 13.62 -30.51
C LEU A 330 14.69 13.28 -31.91
N GLN A 331 14.58 14.20 -32.85
CA GLN A 331 15.16 14.02 -34.17
C GLN A 331 16.70 13.91 -34.12
N HIS A 332 17.37 14.76 -33.32
CA HIS A 332 18.84 14.75 -33.21
C HIS A 332 19.39 13.51 -32.47
N ILE A 333 18.60 12.92 -31.57
CA ILE A 333 19.01 11.61 -30.96
C ILE A 333 18.63 10.40 -31.82
N GLY A 334 18.01 10.62 -33.00
CA GLY A 334 17.68 9.55 -33.95
C GLY A 334 16.38 8.80 -33.63
N THR A 335 15.43 9.45 -32.98
CA THR A 335 14.10 8.85 -32.66
C THR A 335 13.27 8.65 -33.93
N GLU A 336 12.59 7.50 -34.01
CA GLU A 336 11.65 7.16 -35.06
C GLU A 336 10.22 7.45 -34.61
N PHE A 337 9.41 8.07 -35.48
CA PHE A 337 8.05 8.46 -35.13
C PHE A 337 7.04 7.58 -35.82
N VAL A 338 6.07 7.07 -35.07
CA VAL A 338 5.04 6.16 -35.57
C VAL A 338 3.65 6.71 -35.29
N GLU A 339 2.73 6.49 -36.22
CA GLU A 339 1.31 6.80 -36.08
C GLU A 339 0.58 5.66 -35.37
N ARG A 340 -0.34 5.99 -34.45
CA ARG A 340 -1.04 4.98 -33.64
C ARG A 340 -2.42 4.61 -34.13
N PHE A 341 -3.04 5.49 -34.88
CA PHE A 341 -4.48 5.46 -35.15
C PHE A 341 -4.81 5.18 -36.63
N ASP A 342 -3.85 5.31 -37.54
CA ASP A 342 -4.04 5.07 -38.97
C ASP A 342 -3.42 3.74 -39.37
N LEU A 343 -4.26 2.80 -39.83
CA LEU A 343 -3.84 1.47 -40.28
C LEU A 343 -2.97 1.50 -41.55
N GLN A 344 -3.20 2.46 -42.46
CA GLN A 344 -2.40 2.59 -43.69
C GLN A 344 -1.02 3.17 -43.39
N GLN A 345 -0.96 4.18 -42.53
CA GLN A 345 0.30 4.75 -42.08
C GLN A 345 1.06 3.77 -41.17
N GLY A 346 0.39 2.96 -40.36
CA GLY A 346 1.00 1.94 -39.54
C GLY A 346 1.80 0.91 -40.32
N VAL A 347 1.41 0.59 -41.56
CA VAL A 347 2.18 -0.29 -42.45
C VAL A 347 3.45 0.38 -42.96
N ALA A 348 3.38 1.67 -43.30
CA ALA A 348 4.54 2.45 -43.75
C ALA A 348 5.54 2.65 -42.59
N ASP A 349 5.04 2.90 -41.36
CA ASP A 349 5.87 3.04 -40.16
C ASP A 349 6.61 1.74 -39.81
N VAL A 350 5.94 0.59 -39.94
CA VAL A 350 6.59 -0.72 -39.78
C VAL A 350 7.72 -0.92 -40.81
N GLN A 351 7.52 -0.46 -42.03
CA GLN A 351 8.55 -0.54 -43.07
C GLN A 351 9.74 0.37 -42.78
N GLN A 352 9.49 1.56 -42.28
CA GLN A 352 10.52 2.52 -41.89
C GLN A 352 11.40 1.97 -40.77
N VAL A 353 10.79 1.41 -39.71
CA VAL A 353 11.53 0.80 -38.59
C VAL A 353 12.27 -0.47 -39.06
N ALA A 354 11.73 -1.25 -39.97
CA ALA A 354 12.42 -2.39 -40.56
C ALA A 354 13.67 -1.96 -41.35
N THR A 355 13.62 -0.85 -42.08
CA THR A 355 14.78 -0.26 -42.78
C THR A 355 15.84 0.20 -41.77
N SER A 356 15.46 0.77 -40.65
CA SER A 356 16.38 1.14 -39.58
C SER A 356 17.10 -0.06 -38.96
N LEU A 357 16.38 -1.16 -38.76
CA LEU A 357 16.98 -2.43 -38.35
C LEU A 357 18.01 -2.95 -39.34
N GLN A 358 17.71 -2.91 -40.65
CA GLN A 358 18.63 -3.30 -41.69
C GLN A 358 19.90 -2.40 -41.72
N ALA A 359 19.75 -1.13 -41.32
CA ALA A 359 20.86 -0.20 -41.15
C ALA A 359 21.66 -0.43 -39.84
N GLY A 360 21.37 -1.52 -39.09
CA GLY A 360 22.08 -1.88 -37.85
C GLY A 360 21.62 -1.16 -36.59
N ARG A 361 20.49 -0.43 -36.63
CA ARG A 361 19.91 0.25 -35.46
C ARG A 361 19.12 -0.73 -34.61
N CYS A 362 19.02 -0.42 -33.31
CA CYS A 362 18.25 -1.18 -32.33
C CYS A 362 17.10 -0.32 -31.80
N PRO A 363 15.89 -0.42 -32.36
CA PRO A 363 14.75 0.37 -31.92
C PRO A 363 14.26 -0.07 -30.54
N ILE A 364 13.91 0.90 -29.72
CA ILE A 364 13.37 0.74 -28.37
C ILE A 364 11.89 1.08 -28.41
N PHE A 365 11.06 0.09 -28.08
CA PHE A 365 9.62 0.25 -27.98
C PHE A 365 9.15 0.20 -26.54
N PHE A 366 8.13 1.00 -26.26
CA PHE A 366 7.25 0.82 -25.11
C PHE A 366 5.92 0.24 -25.64
N PRO A 367 5.78 -1.09 -25.70
CA PRO A 367 4.66 -1.72 -26.41
C PRO A 367 3.30 -1.49 -25.71
N GLU A 368 3.28 -1.07 -24.46
CA GLU A 368 2.07 -0.59 -23.77
C GLU A 368 1.49 0.65 -24.45
N GLY A 369 2.35 1.46 -25.05
CA GLY A 369 1.99 2.67 -25.77
C GLY A 369 1.55 3.85 -24.90
N THR A 370 1.29 3.63 -23.64
CA THR A 370 0.98 4.62 -22.61
C THR A 370 1.37 4.05 -21.24
N PHE A 371 1.29 4.87 -20.20
CA PHE A 371 1.43 4.41 -18.82
C PHE A 371 0.37 5.05 -17.95
N ASP A 372 0.01 4.38 -16.87
CA ASP A 372 -1.01 4.80 -15.93
C ASP A 372 -0.40 5.09 -14.54
N ARG A 373 -1.16 5.84 -13.74
CA ARG A 373 -0.85 6.13 -12.35
C ARG A 373 -0.85 4.86 -11.48
N MET A 374 -1.75 3.93 -11.76
CA MET A 374 -1.87 2.67 -11.03
C MET A 374 -0.77 1.69 -11.44
N PRO A 375 -0.22 0.91 -10.50
CA PRO A 375 0.75 -0.12 -10.84
C PRO A 375 0.09 -1.23 -11.67
N GLY A 376 0.81 -1.71 -12.66
CA GLY A 376 0.40 -2.83 -13.49
C GLY A 376 0.96 -2.76 -14.90
N LEU A 377 1.19 -3.92 -15.50
CA LEU A 377 1.66 -4.07 -16.87
C LEU A 377 0.45 -4.11 -17.81
N LEU A 378 0.33 -3.10 -18.65
CA LEU A 378 -0.76 -2.98 -19.65
C LEU A 378 -0.62 -4.01 -20.78
N PRO A 379 -1.69 -4.24 -21.57
CA PRO A 379 -1.62 -5.05 -22.79
C PRO A 379 -0.61 -4.50 -23.79
N PHE A 380 0.11 -5.39 -24.46
CA PHE A 380 1.12 -5.01 -25.46
C PHE A 380 0.53 -4.87 -26.86
N ARG A 381 0.88 -3.78 -27.54
CA ARG A 381 0.57 -3.53 -28.95
C ARG A 381 1.52 -4.34 -29.85
N MET A 382 1.05 -4.66 -31.05
CA MET A 382 1.74 -5.60 -31.95
C MET A 382 2.93 -5.00 -32.70
N GLY A 383 3.06 -3.68 -32.85
CA GLY A 383 4.01 -3.02 -33.74
C GLY A 383 5.46 -3.50 -33.61
N ALA A 384 6.00 -3.56 -32.40
CA ALA A 384 7.37 -4.01 -32.13
C ALA A 384 7.60 -5.46 -32.59
N PHE A 385 6.63 -6.32 -32.37
CA PHE A 385 6.73 -7.76 -32.60
C PHE A 385 6.55 -8.12 -34.08
N VAL A 386 5.70 -7.40 -34.77
CA VAL A 386 5.54 -7.51 -36.24
C VAL A 386 6.81 -7.08 -36.95
N VAL A 387 7.41 -5.98 -36.53
CA VAL A 387 8.70 -5.50 -37.08
C VAL A 387 9.79 -6.55 -36.85
N ALA A 388 9.91 -7.07 -35.62
CA ALA A 388 10.93 -8.06 -35.28
C ALA A 388 10.75 -9.38 -36.06
N ALA A 389 9.50 -9.89 -36.17
CA ALA A 389 9.21 -11.11 -36.92
C ALA A 389 9.50 -10.96 -38.40
N LYS A 390 9.06 -9.85 -39.02
CA LYS A 390 9.33 -9.59 -40.45
C LYS A 390 10.83 -9.44 -40.75
N ALA A 391 11.57 -8.77 -39.88
CA ALA A 391 13.01 -8.55 -40.03
C ALA A 391 13.86 -9.76 -39.60
N ASP A 392 13.25 -10.78 -39.00
CA ASP A 392 13.93 -11.97 -38.48
C ASP A 392 15.02 -11.62 -37.43
N VAL A 393 14.69 -10.72 -36.53
CA VAL A 393 15.60 -10.24 -35.46
C VAL A 393 15.03 -10.52 -34.08
N PRO A 394 15.88 -10.73 -33.07
CA PRO A 394 15.40 -11.01 -31.72
C PRO A 394 14.73 -9.79 -31.07
N VAL A 395 13.72 -10.06 -30.23
CA VAL A 395 13.19 -9.11 -29.25
C VAL A 395 13.91 -9.32 -27.94
N VAL A 396 14.46 -8.23 -27.38
CA VAL A 396 15.08 -8.20 -26.06
C VAL A 396 14.10 -7.57 -25.08
N PRO A 397 13.53 -8.35 -24.15
CA PRO A 397 12.67 -7.81 -23.11
C PRO A 397 13.48 -7.01 -22.08
N VAL A 398 13.00 -5.83 -21.71
CA VAL A 398 13.63 -4.94 -20.74
C VAL A 398 12.61 -4.56 -19.67
N ALA A 399 12.93 -4.81 -18.42
CA ALA A 399 12.08 -4.42 -17.30
C ALA A 399 12.69 -3.23 -16.55
N ILE A 400 11.89 -2.19 -16.35
CA ILE A 400 12.22 -0.98 -15.60
C ILE A 400 11.42 -1.01 -14.30
N ARG A 401 12.10 -0.84 -13.17
CA ARG A 401 11.49 -0.79 -11.84
C ARG A 401 11.91 0.47 -11.10
N GLY A 402 11.00 1.02 -10.30
CA GLY A 402 11.27 2.15 -9.41
C GLY A 402 10.92 3.51 -9.99
N THR A 403 10.86 3.68 -11.30
CA THR A 403 10.56 4.99 -11.94
C THR A 403 9.18 5.52 -11.55
N ARG A 404 8.16 4.67 -11.47
CA ARG A 404 6.80 5.03 -10.99
C ARG A 404 6.83 5.56 -9.56
N SER A 405 7.67 5.01 -8.69
CA SER A 405 7.78 5.48 -7.31
C SER A 405 8.45 6.84 -7.21
N ILE A 406 9.34 7.16 -8.13
CA ILE A 406 10.06 8.43 -8.19
C ILE A 406 9.18 9.53 -8.79
N LEU A 407 8.58 9.27 -9.95
CA LEU A 407 7.71 10.24 -10.63
C LEU A 407 6.52 9.51 -11.27
N ARG A 408 5.35 9.65 -10.66
CA ARG A 408 4.09 9.03 -11.12
C ARG A 408 3.47 9.82 -12.28
N ALA A 409 2.62 9.14 -13.06
CA ALA A 409 1.74 9.82 -14.02
C ALA A 409 0.90 10.91 -13.30
N ASP A 410 0.65 12.00 -13.98
CA ASP A 410 -0.13 13.17 -13.51
C ASP A 410 0.37 13.84 -12.22
N HIS A 411 1.61 13.52 -11.81
CA HIS A 411 2.25 14.14 -10.67
C HIS A 411 3.61 14.74 -11.05
N TRP A 412 3.84 15.98 -10.59
CA TRP A 412 5.10 16.70 -10.79
C TRP A 412 5.96 16.75 -9.53
N PHE A 413 5.72 15.84 -8.58
CA PHE A 413 6.45 15.80 -7.32
C PHE A 413 7.41 14.60 -7.29
N PRO A 414 8.71 14.80 -7.62
CA PRO A 414 9.71 13.74 -7.59
C PRO A 414 10.02 13.31 -6.16
N ARG A 415 10.17 12.01 -5.95
CA ARG A 415 10.48 11.39 -4.67
C ARG A 415 11.83 10.69 -4.73
N ARG A 416 12.44 10.49 -3.60
CA ARG A 416 13.64 9.66 -3.49
C ARG A 416 13.30 8.21 -3.81
N GLY A 417 14.18 7.53 -4.55
CA GLY A 417 14.00 6.14 -4.92
C GLY A 417 15.23 5.59 -5.61
N SER A 418 15.19 4.30 -5.92
CA SER A 418 16.20 3.61 -6.71
C SER A 418 15.57 3.06 -7.99
N ILE A 419 16.35 2.96 -9.05
CA ILE A 419 15.91 2.45 -10.34
C ILE A 419 16.70 1.20 -10.66
N THR A 420 16.00 0.16 -11.09
CA THR A 420 16.62 -1.06 -11.60
C THR A 420 16.14 -1.31 -13.02
N VAL A 421 17.08 -1.51 -13.94
CA VAL A 421 16.82 -1.95 -15.31
C VAL A 421 17.34 -3.36 -15.46
N THR A 422 16.47 -4.29 -15.84
CA THR A 422 16.86 -5.70 -16.07
C THR A 422 16.61 -6.06 -17.52
N ILE A 423 17.68 -6.47 -18.21
CA ILE A 423 17.66 -6.94 -19.59
C ILE A 423 17.49 -8.45 -19.56
N GLY A 424 16.42 -8.94 -20.19
CA GLY A 424 16.11 -10.35 -20.34
C GLY A 424 16.90 -11.01 -21.48
N ALA A 425 16.74 -12.32 -21.63
CA ALA A 425 17.33 -13.05 -22.74
C ALA A 425 16.65 -12.66 -24.07
N PRO A 426 17.40 -12.58 -25.18
CA PRO A 426 16.84 -12.36 -26.51
C PRO A 426 15.87 -13.49 -26.89
N ILE A 427 14.73 -13.14 -27.46
CA ILE A 427 13.71 -14.07 -27.93
C ILE A 427 13.65 -13.97 -29.45
N MET A 428 14.01 -15.05 -30.13
CA MET A 428 13.94 -15.12 -31.59
C MET A 428 12.49 -15.36 -32.05
N PRO A 429 12.04 -14.73 -33.14
CA PRO A 429 10.80 -15.12 -33.78
C PRO A 429 10.90 -16.55 -34.36
N ASP A 430 9.82 -17.30 -34.29
CA ASP A 430 9.69 -18.65 -34.85
C ASP A 430 9.04 -18.66 -36.26
N GLY A 431 8.98 -17.50 -36.89
CA GLY A 431 8.42 -17.27 -38.21
C GLY A 431 8.24 -15.79 -38.52
N LYS A 432 7.76 -15.47 -39.71
CA LYS A 432 7.58 -14.09 -40.22
C LYS A 432 6.10 -13.68 -40.32
N ASP A 433 5.21 -14.57 -39.95
CA ASP A 433 3.79 -14.39 -40.04
C ASP A 433 3.21 -13.67 -38.78
N TRP A 434 1.93 -13.36 -38.87
CA TRP A 434 1.21 -12.72 -37.77
C TRP A 434 1.13 -13.57 -36.50
N ALA A 435 1.03 -14.89 -36.68
CA ALA A 435 0.96 -15.83 -35.55
C ALA A 435 2.29 -15.89 -34.81
N ALA A 436 3.42 -15.88 -35.51
CA ALA A 436 4.76 -15.76 -34.92
C ALA A 436 4.92 -14.44 -34.12
N ALA A 437 4.44 -13.32 -34.66
CA ALA A 437 4.46 -12.05 -33.94
C ALA A 437 3.62 -12.08 -32.67
N ILE A 438 2.48 -12.77 -32.65
CA ILE A 438 1.66 -12.95 -31.43
C ILE A 438 2.42 -13.77 -30.39
N ARG A 439 3.03 -14.90 -30.77
CA ARG A 439 3.83 -15.73 -29.86
C ARG A 439 4.99 -14.95 -29.27
N LEU A 440 5.70 -14.20 -30.11
CA LEU A 440 6.80 -13.33 -29.71
C LEU A 440 6.37 -12.25 -28.70
N ARG A 441 5.21 -11.59 -28.96
CA ARG A 441 4.59 -10.64 -28.02
C ARG A 441 4.31 -11.28 -26.66
N ASN A 442 3.68 -12.45 -26.67
CA ASN A 442 3.26 -13.13 -25.46
C ASN A 442 4.50 -13.57 -24.64
N ALA A 443 5.52 -14.11 -25.30
CA ALA A 443 6.78 -14.50 -24.66
C ALA A 443 7.52 -13.31 -24.05
N ALA A 444 7.67 -12.21 -24.80
CA ALA A 444 8.33 -11.00 -24.32
C ALA A 444 7.55 -10.35 -23.17
N ARG A 445 6.22 -10.34 -23.24
CA ARG A 445 5.36 -9.81 -22.18
C ARG A 445 5.45 -10.63 -20.90
N ALA A 446 5.43 -11.97 -21.01
CA ALA A 446 5.56 -12.86 -19.87
C ALA A 446 6.91 -12.67 -19.16
N GLU A 447 7.99 -12.51 -19.91
CA GLU A 447 9.32 -12.25 -19.34
C GLU A 447 9.39 -10.86 -18.66
N ILE A 448 8.83 -9.81 -19.27
CA ILE A 448 8.78 -8.48 -18.66
C ILE A 448 7.94 -8.51 -17.39
N LEU A 449 6.78 -9.18 -17.38
CA LEU A 449 5.92 -9.33 -16.23
C LEU A 449 6.66 -10.00 -15.05
N ARG A 450 7.40 -11.06 -15.33
CA ARG A 450 8.25 -11.77 -14.36
C ARG A 450 9.32 -10.86 -13.76
N LEU A 451 9.92 -9.98 -14.58
CA LEU A 451 11.04 -9.12 -14.18
C LEU A 451 10.60 -7.80 -13.54
N CYS A 452 9.48 -7.20 -13.96
CA CYS A 452 9.06 -5.89 -13.47
C CYS A 452 8.39 -5.95 -12.09
N GLY A 453 7.79 -7.10 -11.70
CA GLY A 453 7.13 -7.29 -10.42
C GLY A 453 5.85 -6.45 -10.25
N GLU A 454 5.25 -6.00 -11.34
CA GLU A 454 3.95 -5.34 -11.36
C GLU A 454 2.82 -6.36 -11.64
N PRO A 455 1.57 -6.10 -11.18
CA PRO A 455 0.44 -6.97 -11.49
C PRO A 455 0.13 -6.97 -12.98
N ASP A 456 -0.45 -8.07 -13.46
CA ASP A 456 -0.93 -8.21 -14.83
C ASP A 456 -2.28 -7.51 -15.01
N LEU A 457 -2.36 -6.54 -15.91
CA LEU A 457 -3.58 -5.81 -16.26
C LEU A 457 -4.12 -6.19 -17.65
N ALA A 458 -3.56 -7.22 -18.32
CA ALA A 458 -4.20 -7.75 -19.50
C ALA A 458 -5.54 -8.40 -19.12
N PRO A 459 -6.61 -8.21 -19.90
CA PRO A 459 -7.84 -8.98 -19.74
C PRO A 459 -7.50 -10.47 -19.78
N ALA A 460 -8.03 -11.25 -18.83
CA ALA A 460 -7.94 -12.70 -18.92
C ALA A 460 -8.49 -13.11 -20.29
N GLU A 461 -7.67 -13.78 -21.10
CA GLU A 461 -8.14 -14.34 -22.37
C GLU A 461 -9.28 -15.32 -22.04
N SER A 462 -10.50 -14.95 -22.39
CA SER A 462 -11.61 -15.90 -22.34
C SER A 462 -11.21 -17.12 -23.15
N PRO A 463 -11.31 -18.35 -22.61
CA PRO A 463 -10.99 -19.53 -23.39
C PRO A 463 -11.86 -19.50 -24.64
N VAL A 464 -11.21 -19.45 -25.80
CA VAL A 464 -11.88 -19.56 -27.09
C VAL A 464 -12.67 -20.85 -27.03
N GLN A 465 -14.00 -20.74 -26.94
CA GLN A 465 -14.88 -21.87 -27.14
C GLN A 465 -14.61 -22.40 -28.54
N SER A 466 -13.88 -23.52 -28.60
CA SER A 466 -13.77 -24.33 -29.82
C SER A 466 -15.17 -24.79 -30.19
N ARG A 467 -15.72 -24.17 -31.21
CA ARG A 467 -16.83 -24.72 -31.98
C ARG A 467 -16.28 -25.51 -33.14
#